data_91fa27cebccb1de2df47aac629eb37a4
#
_entry.id   91fa27cebccb1de2df47aac629eb37a4
#
_cell.length_a   1.000
_cell.length_b   1.000
_cell.length_c   1.000
_cell.angle_alpha   90.00
_cell.angle_beta   90.00
_cell.angle_gamma   90.00
#
_symmetry.space_group_name_H-M   'P 1'
#
loop_
_entity.id
_entity.type
_entity.pdbx_description
1 polymer ?
#
loop_
_entity_poly.entity_id
_entity_poly.type
_entity_poly.pdbx_seq_one_letter_code
_entity_poly.pdbx_strand_id
1 'polypeptide(L)'
;DLKLRKEMQQELKYIQQEVGITFIFVTHDQEEALTMSDKIVVMNAGEIQQIGTPTEIYRYPVNEFVANFIGETNIIDGVMQGDDLVVFEDKKFPCRARGFNKNEKVDVVIRPEHLDIVPRSEGMLKGVVKSQLFKGMHYDTVVETRVGTTITVKMQVSQDRPVLNADAGEKISASAFLIDVEDVGELDDAKVVALASAEAWDVETEEPISIKNVEYDIKPEVGSYSVTFTTAAGTSITVKAAVMAENRVESKVYQEEIY
;
A
#
# COMPACT_ATOMS: atom_id res chain seq x y z
N ASP A 1 23.40 12.33 -5.45
CA ASP A 1 23.17 12.41 -4.02
C ASP A 1 21.70 12.78 -3.75
N LEU A 2 20.93 11.77 -3.38
CA LEU A 2 19.48 11.88 -3.23
C LEU A 2 19.07 12.89 -2.13
N LYS A 3 19.87 12.99 -1.05
CA LYS A 3 19.59 13.91 0.06
C LYS A 3 19.76 15.36 -0.37
N LEU A 4 20.84 15.67 -1.05
CA LEU A 4 21.11 17.02 -1.56
C LEU A 4 20.03 17.47 -2.55
N ARG A 5 19.55 16.54 -3.41
CA ARG A 5 18.47 16.81 -4.37
C ARG A 5 17.17 17.19 -3.65
N LYS A 6 16.79 16.44 -2.59
CA LYS A 6 15.60 16.74 -1.77
C LYS A 6 15.72 18.08 -1.04
N GLU A 7 16.89 18.39 -0.49
CA GLU A 7 17.15 19.70 0.15
C GLU A 7 17.01 20.85 -0.85
N MET A 8 17.61 20.73 -2.06
CA MET A 8 17.45 21.74 -3.11
C MET A 8 16.00 21.93 -3.56
N GLN A 9 15.24 20.86 -3.67
CA GLN A 9 13.82 20.95 -4.03
C GLN A 9 13.00 21.73 -3.00
N GLN A 10 13.25 21.50 -1.72
CA GLN A 10 12.61 22.24 -0.64
C GLN A 10 12.96 23.73 -0.67
N GLU A 11 14.24 24.06 -0.88
CA GLU A 11 14.70 25.45 -1.01
C GLU A 11 14.07 26.16 -2.22
N LEU A 12 14.00 25.50 -3.38
CA LEU A 12 13.36 26.07 -4.56
C LEU A 12 11.87 26.33 -4.33
N LYS A 13 11.17 25.42 -3.66
CA LYS A 13 9.75 25.62 -3.31
C LYS A 13 9.56 26.77 -2.33
N TYR A 14 10.44 26.86 -1.34
CA TYR A 14 10.45 27.98 -0.40
C TYR A 14 10.67 29.34 -1.10
N ILE A 15 11.69 29.43 -1.95
CA ILE A 15 11.97 30.65 -2.73
C ILE A 15 10.77 31.04 -3.61
N GLN A 16 10.15 30.06 -4.27
CA GLN A 16 8.97 30.31 -5.11
C GLN A 16 7.81 30.90 -4.31
N GLN A 17 7.57 30.39 -3.11
CA GLN A 17 6.51 30.87 -2.22
C GLN A 17 6.80 32.29 -1.69
N GLU A 18 8.05 32.54 -1.26
CA GLU A 18 8.47 33.84 -0.71
C GLU A 18 8.44 34.96 -1.76
N VAL A 19 8.90 34.64 -2.98
CA VAL A 19 9.01 35.63 -4.05
C VAL A 19 7.70 35.77 -4.85
N GLY A 20 6.81 34.77 -4.77
CA GLY A 20 5.53 34.75 -5.48
C GLY A 20 5.64 34.65 -7.01
N ILE A 21 6.73 34.07 -7.52
CA ILE A 21 6.95 33.90 -8.96
C ILE A 21 6.52 32.54 -9.45
N THR A 22 6.23 32.45 -10.75
CA THR A 22 5.90 31.17 -11.39
C THR A 22 7.17 30.49 -11.86
N PHE A 23 7.39 29.25 -11.39
CA PHE A 23 8.42 28.37 -11.92
C PHE A 23 7.84 27.40 -12.95
N ILE A 24 8.56 27.20 -14.04
CA ILE A 24 8.31 26.10 -14.97
C ILE A 24 9.45 25.12 -14.77
N PHE A 25 9.10 23.91 -14.34
CA PHE A 25 10.04 22.84 -14.07
C PHE A 25 9.76 21.67 -15.00
N VAL A 26 10.78 21.20 -15.72
CA VAL A 26 10.67 20.05 -16.61
C VAL A 26 11.41 18.88 -15.99
N THR A 27 10.71 17.79 -15.74
CA THR A 27 11.28 16.58 -15.15
C THR A 27 10.67 15.32 -15.76
N HIS A 28 11.41 14.24 -15.70
CA HIS A 28 10.89 12.88 -15.96
C HIS A 28 10.70 12.10 -14.65
N ASP A 29 11.00 12.71 -13.51
CA ASP A 29 10.83 12.12 -12.19
C ASP A 29 9.40 12.41 -11.67
N GLN A 30 8.64 11.33 -11.46
CA GLN A 30 7.25 11.40 -11.03
C GLN A 30 7.12 11.95 -9.61
N GLU A 31 8.05 11.57 -8.70
CA GLU A 31 8.05 12.05 -7.31
C GLU A 31 8.27 13.56 -7.27
N GLU A 32 9.18 14.08 -8.10
CA GLU A 32 9.40 15.52 -8.21
C GLU A 32 8.16 16.26 -8.72
N ALA A 33 7.54 15.76 -9.79
CA ALA A 33 6.35 16.37 -10.35
C ALA A 33 5.22 16.43 -9.32
N LEU A 34 4.98 15.34 -8.59
CA LEU A 34 3.90 15.24 -7.61
C LEU A 34 4.13 16.08 -6.35
N THR A 35 5.41 16.25 -5.91
CA THR A 35 5.73 16.91 -4.64
C THR A 35 6.00 18.40 -4.76
N MET A 36 6.55 18.84 -5.90
CA MET A 36 6.98 20.22 -6.10
C MET A 36 5.94 21.09 -6.79
N SER A 37 5.06 20.53 -7.62
CA SER A 37 4.20 21.30 -8.51
C SER A 37 2.83 21.60 -7.89
N ASP A 38 2.32 22.81 -8.16
CA ASP A 38 0.92 23.15 -7.92
C ASP A 38 0.04 22.67 -9.09
N LYS A 39 0.63 22.62 -10.29
CA LYS A 39 -0.02 22.14 -11.51
C LYS A 39 0.96 21.33 -12.35
N ILE A 40 0.52 20.17 -12.82
CA ILE A 40 1.29 19.27 -13.67
C ILE A 40 0.72 19.31 -15.09
N VAL A 41 1.61 19.35 -16.08
CA VAL A 41 1.30 19.15 -17.49
C VAL A 41 1.99 17.85 -17.94
N VAL A 42 1.22 16.81 -18.17
CA VAL A 42 1.74 15.55 -18.72
C VAL A 42 1.80 15.64 -20.23
N MET A 43 2.96 15.36 -20.79
CA MET A 43 3.18 15.42 -22.24
C MET A 43 3.66 14.08 -22.79
N ASN A 44 3.23 13.74 -23.99
CA ASN A 44 3.70 12.59 -24.74
C ASN A 44 3.87 12.96 -26.21
N ALA A 45 5.04 12.64 -26.80
CA ALA A 45 5.35 12.91 -28.19
C ALA A 45 5.07 14.36 -28.67
N GLY A 46 5.29 15.33 -27.76
CA GLY A 46 5.05 16.76 -28.03
C GLY A 46 3.60 17.22 -27.83
N GLU A 47 2.69 16.33 -27.49
CA GLU A 47 1.29 16.65 -27.23
C GLU A 47 0.96 16.61 -25.75
N ILE A 48 0.12 17.56 -25.31
CA ILE A 48 -0.39 17.59 -23.93
C ILE A 48 -1.43 16.50 -23.76
N GLN A 49 -1.20 15.59 -22.83
CA GLN A 49 -2.12 14.52 -22.49
C GLN A 49 -3.11 14.94 -21.40
N GLN A 50 -2.62 15.59 -20.36
CA GLN A 50 -3.46 16.06 -19.25
C GLN A 50 -2.80 17.24 -18.54
N ILE A 51 -3.65 18.15 -18.03
CA ILE A 51 -3.25 19.24 -17.13
C ILE A 51 -4.12 19.14 -15.88
N GLY A 52 -3.51 19.21 -14.71
CA GLY A 52 -4.24 19.17 -13.44
C GLY A 52 -3.34 19.36 -12.24
N THR A 53 -3.92 19.40 -11.06
CA THR A 53 -3.19 19.31 -9.80
C THR A 53 -2.56 17.94 -9.65
N PRO A 54 -1.51 17.76 -8.82
CA PRO A 54 -0.93 16.45 -8.55
C PRO A 54 -1.97 15.40 -8.17
N THR A 55 -2.92 15.76 -7.31
CA THR A 55 -3.99 14.86 -6.87
C THR A 55 -4.94 14.46 -8.01
N GLU A 56 -5.30 15.40 -8.90
CA GLU A 56 -6.16 15.11 -10.06
C GLU A 56 -5.47 14.17 -11.05
N ILE A 57 -4.20 14.46 -11.40
CA ILE A 57 -3.42 13.63 -12.33
C ILE A 57 -3.26 12.20 -11.79
N TYR A 58 -3.00 12.06 -10.48
CA TYR A 58 -2.82 10.74 -9.85
C TYR A 58 -4.14 9.95 -9.74
N ARG A 59 -5.22 10.61 -9.31
CA ARG A 59 -6.50 9.93 -9.02
C ARG A 59 -7.40 9.77 -10.22
N TYR A 60 -7.32 10.67 -11.21
CA TYR A 60 -8.21 10.73 -12.37
C TYR A 60 -7.41 10.86 -13.67
N PRO A 61 -6.53 9.89 -13.97
CA PRO A 61 -5.80 9.89 -15.24
C PRO A 61 -6.80 9.76 -16.41
N VAL A 62 -6.61 10.58 -17.45
CA VAL A 62 -7.51 10.60 -18.60
C VAL A 62 -7.30 9.45 -19.57
N ASN A 63 -6.17 8.77 -19.50
CA ASN A 63 -5.83 7.63 -20.34
C ASN A 63 -4.76 6.75 -19.68
N GLU A 64 -4.53 5.57 -20.26
CA GLU A 64 -3.55 4.60 -19.83
C GLU A 64 -2.13 5.18 -19.74
N PHE A 65 -1.74 6.02 -20.71
CA PHE A 65 -0.42 6.64 -20.69
C PHE A 65 -0.19 7.47 -19.43
N VAL A 66 -1.15 8.34 -19.08
CA VAL A 66 -1.05 9.17 -17.87
C VAL A 66 -1.06 8.29 -16.62
N ALA A 67 -1.91 7.27 -16.58
CA ALA A 67 -1.99 6.34 -15.47
C ALA A 67 -0.64 5.66 -15.19
N ASN A 68 -0.01 5.09 -16.23
CA ASN A 68 1.28 4.41 -16.14
C ASN A 68 2.46 5.38 -15.92
N PHE A 69 2.36 6.60 -16.48
CA PHE A 69 3.43 7.59 -16.36
C PHE A 69 3.57 8.15 -14.94
N ILE A 70 2.46 8.30 -14.19
CA ILE A 70 2.45 8.94 -12.87
C ILE A 70 2.71 7.97 -11.70
N GLY A 71 2.70 6.67 -11.94
CA GLY A 71 2.97 5.66 -10.93
C GLY A 71 2.60 4.28 -11.39
N GLU A 72 3.06 3.30 -10.64
CA GLU A 72 2.70 1.91 -10.90
C GLU A 72 1.18 1.73 -10.85
N THR A 73 0.65 0.95 -11.78
CA THR A 73 -0.79 0.73 -11.87
C THR A 73 -1.12 -0.64 -12.44
N ASN A 74 -2.20 -1.22 -11.97
CA ASN A 74 -2.87 -2.33 -12.64
C ASN A 74 -3.91 -1.74 -13.58
N ILE A 75 -3.87 -2.12 -14.85
CA ILE A 75 -4.88 -1.78 -15.85
C ILE A 75 -5.57 -3.05 -16.25
N ILE A 76 -6.88 -3.09 -16.07
CA ILE A 76 -7.71 -4.28 -16.27
C ILE A 76 -8.88 -3.93 -17.16
N ASP A 77 -9.12 -4.75 -18.20
CA ASP A 77 -10.28 -4.59 -19.05
C ASP A 77 -11.59 -4.70 -18.25
N GLY A 78 -12.46 -3.73 -18.39
CA GLY A 78 -13.73 -3.68 -17.70
C GLY A 78 -14.88 -3.26 -18.59
N VAL A 79 -16.10 -3.40 -18.08
CA VAL A 79 -17.34 -3.03 -18.79
C VAL A 79 -18.26 -2.28 -17.84
N MET A 80 -18.62 -1.06 -18.17
CA MET A 80 -19.55 -0.26 -17.38
C MET A 80 -20.97 -0.86 -17.42
N GLN A 81 -21.60 -0.92 -16.24
CA GLN A 81 -23.01 -1.35 -16.15
C GLN A 81 -23.98 -0.20 -15.93
N GLY A 82 -23.46 1.00 -15.83
CA GLY A 82 -24.12 2.26 -15.56
C GLY A 82 -23.22 3.15 -14.74
N ASP A 83 -23.74 4.28 -14.27
CA ASP A 83 -22.98 5.17 -13.40
C ASP A 83 -22.51 4.47 -12.13
N ASP A 84 -21.27 4.74 -11.77
CA ASP A 84 -20.62 4.26 -10.55
C ASP A 84 -20.57 2.72 -10.39
N LEU A 85 -20.73 1.94 -11.48
CA LEU A 85 -20.70 0.47 -11.45
C LEU A 85 -19.94 -0.11 -12.66
N VAL A 86 -18.85 -0.83 -12.40
CA VAL A 86 -18.04 -1.51 -13.41
C VAL A 86 -17.99 -3.02 -13.16
N VAL A 87 -17.89 -3.80 -14.22
CA VAL A 87 -17.64 -5.25 -14.19
C VAL A 87 -16.26 -5.53 -14.74
N PHE A 88 -15.43 -6.20 -13.97
CA PHE A 88 -14.17 -6.80 -14.40
C PHE A 88 -13.96 -8.10 -13.62
N GLU A 89 -13.15 -9.01 -14.13
CA GLU A 89 -12.92 -10.32 -13.49
C GLU A 89 -14.22 -11.07 -13.14
N ASP A 90 -15.22 -10.96 -14.02
CA ASP A 90 -16.57 -11.53 -13.85
C ASP A 90 -17.33 -11.05 -12.59
N LYS A 91 -16.92 -9.94 -11.99
CA LYS A 91 -17.54 -9.37 -10.80
C LYS A 91 -17.87 -7.90 -10.94
N LYS A 92 -18.88 -7.48 -10.17
CA LYS A 92 -19.33 -6.10 -10.11
C LYS A 92 -18.60 -5.36 -8.99
N PHE A 93 -18.07 -4.20 -9.32
CA PHE A 93 -17.39 -3.31 -8.40
C PHE A 93 -17.97 -1.91 -8.43
N PRO A 94 -18.17 -1.25 -7.28
CA PRO A 94 -18.47 0.16 -7.26
C PRO A 94 -17.26 0.95 -7.78
N CYS A 95 -17.50 1.98 -8.56
CA CYS A 95 -16.47 2.90 -9.05
C CYS A 95 -16.96 4.34 -8.93
N ARG A 96 -16.10 5.30 -9.23
CA ARG A 96 -16.47 6.73 -9.30
C ARG A 96 -16.36 7.20 -10.74
N ALA A 97 -17.25 6.70 -11.59
CA ALA A 97 -17.25 7.00 -13.01
C ALA A 97 -18.68 7.23 -13.50
N ARG A 98 -18.93 8.38 -14.13
CA ARG A 98 -20.24 8.79 -14.63
C ARG A 98 -20.18 9.21 -16.08
N GLY A 99 -21.31 9.13 -16.76
CA GLY A 99 -21.44 9.53 -18.15
C GLY A 99 -21.02 8.47 -19.16
N PHE A 100 -20.76 7.24 -18.71
CA PHE A 100 -20.50 6.10 -19.56
C PHE A 100 -21.80 5.39 -19.96
N ASN A 101 -21.84 4.86 -21.19
CA ASN A 101 -22.96 4.06 -21.63
C ASN A 101 -22.92 2.66 -20.98
N LYS A 102 -24.09 2.05 -20.84
CA LYS A 102 -24.17 0.66 -20.41
C LYS A 102 -23.47 -0.24 -21.42
N ASN A 103 -22.64 -1.16 -20.94
CA ASN A 103 -21.80 -2.08 -21.71
C ASN A 103 -20.65 -1.39 -22.46
N GLU A 104 -20.31 -0.16 -22.13
CA GLU A 104 -19.11 0.50 -22.65
C GLU A 104 -17.87 -0.15 -22.07
N LYS A 105 -16.88 -0.46 -22.94
CA LYS A 105 -15.59 -1.00 -22.54
C LYS A 105 -14.73 0.12 -21.98
N VAL A 106 -14.07 -0.17 -20.86
CA VAL A 106 -13.23 0.79 -20.15
C VAL A 106 -11.99 0.10 -19.58
N ASP A 107 -10.94 0.89 -19.39
CA ASP A 107 -9.77 0.48 -18.64
C ASP A 107 -10.00 0.80 -17.16
N VAL A 108 -9.99 -0.23 -16.32
CA VAL A 108 -10.10 -0.09 -14.87
C VAL A 108 -8.69 0.08 -14.30
N VAL A 109 -8.42 1.26 -13.77
CA VAL A 109 -7.12 1.62 -13.19
C VAL A 109 -7.16 1.39 -11.67
N ILE A 110 -6.30 0.51 -11.19
CA ILE A 110 -6.19 0.21 -9.76
C ILE A 110 -4.73 0.33 -9.31
N ARG A 111 -4.47 1.20 -8.35
CA ARG A 111 -3.13 1.35 -7.79
C ARG A 111 -2.78 0.15 -6.91
N PRO A 112 -1.55 -0.40 -7.00
CA PRO A 112 -1.13 -1.54 -6.18
C PRO A 112 -1.29 -1.33 -4.67
N GLU A 113 -1.10 -0.09 -4.19
CA GLU A 113 -1.27 0.30 -2.79
C GLU A 113 -2.73 0.41 -2.31
N HIS A 114 -3.70 0.34 -3.23
CA HIS A 114 -5.13 0.33 -2.91
C HIS A 114 -5.72 -1.09 -2.88
N LEU A 115 -4.88 -2.08 -3.07
CA LEU A 115 -5.26 -3.49 -3.00
C LEU A 115 -4.70 -4.12 -1.72
N ASP A 116 -5.54 -4.89 -1.05
CA ASP A 116 -5.16 -5.71 0.09
C ASP A 116 -5.27 -7.19 -0.25
N ILE A 117 -4.29 -7.97 0.18
CA ILE A 117 -4.40 -9.43 0.19
C ILE A 117 -5.02 -9.81 1.53
N VAL A 118 -6.19 -10.43 1.45
CA VAL A 118 -6.98 -10.84 2.62
C VAL A 118 -7.24 -12.35 2.56
N PRO A 119 -7.66 -12.99 3.67
CA PRO A 119 -8.06 -14.39 3.67
C PRO A 119 -9.08 -14.70 2.56
N ARG A 120 -8.99 -15.90 1.99
CA ARG A 120 -9.80 -16.32 0.84
C ARG A 120 -11.31 -16.16 1.02
N SER A 121 -11.78 -16.22 2.27
CA SER A 121 -13.20 -16.03 2.62
C SER A 121 -13.68 -14.57 2.50
N GLU A 122 -12.77 -13.62 2.57
CA GLU A 122 -13.06 -12.17 2.64
C GLU A 122 -12.81 -11.46 1.30
N GLY A 123 -11.93 -12.03 0.46
CA GLY A 123 -11.52 -11.41 -0.80
C GLY A 123 -12.63 -11.34 -1.84
N MET A 124 -12.75 -10.18 -2.48
CA MET A 124 -13.64 -10.00 -3.62
C MET A 124 -13.10 -10.70 -4.88
N LEU A 125 -11.80 -10.63 -5.13
CA LEU A 125 -11.11 -11.37 -6.19
C LEU A 125 -10.38 -12.57 -5.59
N LYS A 126 -10.16 -13.60 -6.40
CA LYS A 126 -9.39 -14.77 -6.02
C LYS A 126 -8.25 -14.97 -7.02
N GLY A 127 -7.08 -15.22 -6.51
CA GLY A 127 -5.88 -15.46 -7.32
C GLY A 127 -4.87 -16.32 -6.63
N VAL A 128 -3.77 -16.56 -7.31
CA VAL A 128 -2.60 -17.30 -6.83
C VAL A 128 -1.41 -16.36 -6.83
N VAL A 129 -0.71 -16.27 -5.72
CA VAL A 129 0.53 -15.51 -5.63
C VAL A 129 1.59 -16.18 -6.50
N LYS A 130 2.17 -15.43 -7.42
CA LYS A 130 3.22 -15.88 -8.35
C LYS A 130 4.61 -15.49 -7.88
N SER A 131 4.75 -14.30 -7.32
CA SER A 131 6.01 -13.80 -6.79
C SER A 131 5.79 -12.73 -5.74
N GLN A 132 6.79 -12.55 -4.91
CA GLN A 132 6.87 -11.46 -3.92
C GLN A 132 8.28 -10.90 -3.92
N LEU A 133 8.39 -9.59 -4.07
CA LEU A 133 9.67 -8.89 -4.11
C LEU A 133 9.72 -7.83 -3.01
N PHE A 134 10.71 -7.93 -2.14
CA PHE A 134 10.91 -6.95 -1.07
C PHE A 134 11.49 -5.64 -1.62
N LYS A 135 10.85 -4.52 -1.33
CA LYS A 135 11.23 -3.16 -1.74
C LYS A 135 11.63 -2.26 -0.56
N GLY A 136 12.01 -2.84 0.57
CA GLY A 136 12.40 -2.11 1.79
C GLY A 136 11.22 -1.84 2.72
N MET A 137 10.21 -1.10 2.29
CA MET A 137 9.04 -0.74 3.09
C MET A 137 7.78 -1.54 2.77
N HIS A 138 7.76 -2.25 1.67
CA HIS A 138 6.65 -3.07 1.23
C HIS A 138 7.15 -4.25 0.39
N TYR A 139 6.27 -5.20 0.15
CA TYR A 139 6.46 -6.25 -0.83
C TYR A 139 5.58 -5.98 -2.04
N ASP A 140 6.17 -5.99 -3.24
CA ASP A 140 5.41 -6.10 -4.47
C ASP A 140 5.01 -7.57 -4.64
N THR A 141 3.73 -7.85 -4.49
CA THR A 141 3.18 -9.20 -4.60
C THR A 141 2.42 -9.32 -5.91
N VAL A 142 2.89 -10.18 -6.79
CA VAL A 142 2.25 -10.47 -8.07
C VAL A 142 1.25 -11.59 -7.90
N VAL A 143 -0.01 -11.33 -8.22
CA VAL A 143 -1.11 -12.28 -8.11
C VAL A 143 -1.69 -12.53 -9.50
N GLU A 144 -1.80 -13.79 -9.91
CA GLU A 144 -2.57 -14.18 -11.09
C GLU A 144 -3.99 -14.51 -10.68
N THR A 145 -4.95 -13.77 -11.22
CA THR A 145 -6.36 -13.99 -10.94
C THR A 145 -6.88 -15.27 -11.56
N ARG A 146 -8.10 -15.67 -11.21
CA ARG A 146 -8.73 -16.88 -11.74
C ARG A 146 -8.92 -16.86 -13.26
N VAL A 147 -9.09 -15.68 -13.86
CA VAL A 147 -9.26 -15.52 -15.31
C VAL A 147 -7.94 -15.27 -16.04
N GLY A 148 -6.80 -15.26 -15.32
CA GLY A 148 -5.46 -15.15 -15.89
C GLY A 148 -4.90 -13.73 -15.94
N THR A 149 -5.58 -12.75 -15.35
CA THR A 149 -5.07 -11.38 -15.25
C THR A 149 -3.99 -11.33 -14.17
N THR A 150 -2.88 -10.65 -14.47
CA THR A 150 -1.81 -10.41 -13.49
C THR A 150 -2.02 -9.08 -12.80
N ILE A 151 -2.07 -9.08 -11.48
CA ILE A 151 -2.29 -7.91 -10.63
C ILE A 151 -1.12 -7.80 -9.66
N THR A 152 -0.54 -6.60 -9.54
CA THR A 152 0.45 -6.28 -8.51
C THR A 152 -0.24 -5.66 -7.30
N VAL A 153 0.10 -6.15 -6.12
CA VAL A 153 -0.39 -5.66 -4.82
C VAL A 153 0.81 -5.21 -4.00
N LYS A 154 0.78 -4.00 -3.45
CA LYS A 154 1.80 -3.53 -2.50
C LYS A 154 1.37 -3.88 -1.07
N MET A 155 1.92 -4.96 -0.56
CA MET A 155 1.75 -5.33 0.85
C MET A 155 2.70 -4.48 1.70
N GLN A 156 2.17 -3.51 2.40
CA GLN A 156 2.97 -2.69 3.31
C GLN A 156 3.31 -3.48 4.56
N VAL A 157 4.58 -3.46 4.90
CA VAL A 157 5.09 -3.98 6.16
C VAL A 157 5.70 -2.84 6.93
N SER A 158 4.91 -2.24 7.79
CA SER A 158 5.42 -1.21 8.69
C SER A 158 6.10 -1.89 9.88
N GLN A 159 7.39 -2.19 9.73
CA GLN A 159 8.21 -2.65 10.87
C GLN A 159 8.84 -1.48 11.66
N ASP A 160 8.87 -0.28 11.11
CA ASP A 160 9.78 0.77 11.59
C ASP A 160 9.17 1.78 12.57
N ARG A 161 7.87 1.73 12.82
CA ARG A 161 7.25 2.60 13.82
C ARG A 161 6.19 1.85 14.61
N PRO A 162 6.46 1.59 15.88
CA PRO A 162 5.42 1.08 16.75
C PRO A 162 4.24 2.05 16.75
N VAL A 163 3.05 1.52 16.59
CA VAL A 163 1.83 2.28 16.85
C VAL A 163 1.72 2.40 18.36
N LEU A 164 1.30 3.54 18.84
CA LEU A 164 1.14 3.82 20.27
C LEU A 164 -0.32 4.17 20.54
N ASN A 165 -0.90 3.55 21.55
CA ASN A 165 -2.17 3.95 22.12
C ASN A 165 -2.02 4.23 23.62
N ALA A 166 -2.76 5.20 24.13
CA ALA A 166 -2.76 5.57 25.55
C ALA A 166 -4.20 5.81 26.00
N ASP A 167 -4.62 5.07 26.99
CA ASP A 167 -5.96 5.19 27.60
C ASP A 167 -5.90 4.67 29.06
N ALA A 168 -6.82 5.13 29.91
CA ALA A 168 -6.98 4.67 31.30
C ALA A 168 -5.68 4.64 32.14
N GLY A 169 -4.73 5.56 31.87
CA GLY A 169 -3.44 5.60 32.59
C GLY A 169 -2.39 4.60 32.11
N GLU A 170 -2.69 3.83 31.08
CA GLU A 170 -1.78 2.87 30.47
C GLU A 170 -1.38 3.29 29.05
N LYS A 171 -0.19 2.88 28.63
CA LYS A 171 0.25 2.97 27.22
C LYS A 171 0.58 1.58 26.72
N ILE A 172 0.26 1.34 25.47
CA ILE A 172 0.61 0.12 24.74
C ILE A 172 1.19 0.48 23.37
N SER A 173 2.22 -0.24 23.00
CA SER A 173 2.95 -0.10 21.73
C SER A 173 3.10 -1.45 21.07
N ALA A 174 2.90 -1.52 19.77
CA ALA A 174 3.18 -2.71 18.97
C ALA A 174 3.54 -2.32 17.54
N SER A 175 4.32 -3.16 16.88
CA SER A 175 4.70 -3.01 15.47
C SER A 175 4.02 -4.06 14.61
N ALA A 176 3.74 -3.72 13.36
CA ALA A 176 3.40 -4.72 12.36
C ALA A 176 4.57 -5.70 12.17
N PHE A 177 4.30 -6.94 11.82
CA PHE A 177 5.33 -7.97 11.69
C PHE A 177 5.06 -8.91 10.51
N LEU A 178 6.13 -9.63 10.14
CA LEU A 178 6.13 -10.64 9.09
C LEU A 178 6.20 -12.04 9.70
N ILE A 179 5.57 -12.99 9.05
CA ILE A 179 5.67 -14.41 9.37
C ILE A 179 5.60 -15.24 8.09
N ASP A 180 6.41 -16.27 7.98
CA ASP A 180 6.33 -17.23 6.88
C ASP A 180 5.14 -18.17 7.07
N VAL A 181 4.51 -18.60 5.96
CA VAL A 181 3.33 -19.50 5.97
C VAL A 181 3.59 -20.75 6.82
N GLU A 182 4.81 -21.31 6.77
CA GLU A 182 5.21 -22.50 7.51
C GLU A 182 5.17 -22.30 9.02
N ASP A 183 5.50 -21.09 9.47
CA ASP A 183 5.64 -20.78 10.89
C ASP A 183 4.30 -20.45 11.56
N VAL A 184 3.24 -20.22 10.77
CA VAL A 184 1.91 -19.88 11.30
C VAL A 184 1.36 -20.95 12.24
N GLY A 185 1.61 -22.23 11.94
CA GLY A 185 1.17 -23.34 12.79
C GLY A 185 1.84 -23.42 14.16
N GLU A 186 2.94 -22.70 14.35
CA GLU A 186 3.69 -22.66 15.62
C GLU A 186 3.43 -21.41 16.44
N LEU A 187 2.49 -20.53 16.02
CA LEU A 187 2.16 -19.30 16.75
C LEU A 187 1.47 -19.62 18.08
N ASP A 188 1.95 -18.93 19.11
CA ASP A 188 1.27 -18.75 20.39
C ASP A 188 1.31 -17.26 20.76
N ASP A 189 0.59 -16.87 21.82
CA ASP A 189 0.51 -15.48 22.25
C ASP A 189 1.88 -14.88 22.55
N ALA A 190 2.79 -15.65 23.13
CA ALA A 190 4.13 -15.18 23.48
C ALA A 190 4.97 -14.88 22.21
N LYS A 191 4.90 -15.76 21.21
CA LYS A 191 5.56 -15.54 19.91
C LYS A 191 4.97 -14.32 19.20
N VAL A 192 3.65 -14.16 19.21
CA VAL A 192 2.97 -13.01 18.58
C VAL A 192 3.35 -11.70 19.25
N VAL A 193 3.42 -11.66 20.60
CA VAL A 193 3.91 -10.50 21.36
C VAL A 193 5.36 -10.18 20.99
N ALA A 194 6.22 -11.20 20.92
CA ALA A 194 7.63 -11.01 20.55
C ALA A 194 7.81 -10.53 19.10
N LEU A 195 7.09 -11.10 18.14
CA LEU A 195 7.14 -10.69 16.73
C LEU A 195 6.68 -9.24 16.54
N ALA A 196 5.63 -8.85 17.25
CA ALA A 196 5.11 -7.48 17.20
C ALA A 196 5.94 -6.49 18.05
N SER A 197 6.93 -6.98 18.82
CA SER A 197 7.61 -6.17 19.86
C SER A 197 6.60 -5.41 20.71
N ALA A 198 5.52 -6.11 21.09
CA ALA A 198 4.42 -5.48 21.80
C ALA A 198 4.77 -5.29 23.28
N GLU A 199 4.67 -4.05 23.74
CA GLU A 199 5.01 -3.62 25.10
C GLU A 199 3.91 -2.71 25.66
N ALA A 200 3.72 -2.76 26.96
CA ALA A 200 2.79 -1.88 27.66
C ALA A 200 3.41 -1.38 28.99
N TRP A 201 3.04 -0.18 29.41
CA TRP A 201 3.53 0.44 30.63
C TRP A 201 2.51 1.42 31.23
N ASP A 202 2.61 1.60 32.54
CA ASP A 202 1.85 2.61 33.28
C ASP A 202 2.40 4.01 32.97
N VAL A 203 1.49 4.98 32.76
CA VAL A 203 1.88 6.35 32.33
C VAL A 203 2.53 7.15 33.44
N GLU A 204 2.15 6.92 34.70
CA GLU A 204 2.64 7.70 35.84
C GLU A 204 3.95 7.15 36.40
N THR A 205 4.06 5.82 36.48
CA THR A 205 5.21 5.15 37.07
C THR A 205 6.28 4.75 36.06
N GLU A 206 5.92 4.72 34.76
CA GLU A 206 6.75 4.19 33.66
C GLU A 206 7.14 2.71 33.85
N GLU A 207 6.48 1.99 34.78
CA GLU A 207 6.73 0.58 34.97
C GLU A 207 6.06 -0.28 33.91
N PRO A 208 6.70 -1.37 33.45
CA PRO A 208 6.12 -2.28 32.47
C PRO A 208 4.92 -3.01 33.07
N ILE A 209 3.86 -3.12 32.28
CA ILE A 209 2.66 -3.88 32.61
C ILE A 209 2.44 -5.01 31.60
N SER A 210 1.71 -6.04 32.04
CA SER A 210 1.48 -7.21 31.19
C SER A 210 0.40 -6.97 30.14
N ILE A 211 0.64 -7.43 28.93
CA ILE A 211 -0.40 -7.63 27.91
C ILE A 211 -1.25 -8.82 28.37
N LYS A 212 -2.54 -8.62 28.55
CA LYS A 212 -3.43 -9.61 29.12
C LYS A 212 -4.11 -10.49 28.07
N ASN A 213 -4.37 -9.94 26.90
CA ASN A 213 -5.07 -10.64 25.82
C ASN A 213 -4.42 -10.33 24.49
N VAL A 214 -4.30 -11.35 23.65
CA VAL A 214 -3.81 -11.28 22.28
C VAL A 214 -4.84 -11.94 21.37
N GLU A 215 -5.49 -11.16 20.52
CA GLU A 215 -6.50 -11.65 19.59
C GLU A 215 -5.98 -11.65 18.17
N TYR A 216 -5.96 -12.81 17.53
CA TYR A 216 -5.58 -12.95 16.13
C TYR A 216 -6.26 -14.18 15.50
N ASP A 217 -6.47 -14.14 14.19
CA ASP A 217 -6.93 -15.26 13.38
C ASP A 217 -6.03 -15.38 12.13
N ILE A 218 -4.72 -15.54 12.38
CA ILE A 218 -3.71 -15.67 11.32
C ILE A 218 -3.84 -17.07 10.72
N LYS A 219 -4.06 -17.13 9.41
CA LYS A 219 -4.15 -18.38 8.64
C LYS A 219 -2.83 -18.67 7.94
N PRO A 220 -2.48 -19.94 7.66
CA PRO A 220 -1.31 -20.30 6.85
C PRO A 220 -1.57 -20.02 5.36
N GLU A 221 -1.99 -18.82 5.05
CA GLU A 221 -2.27 -18.32 3.70
C GLU A 221 -1.66 -16.93 3.58
N VAL A 222 -1.03 -16.65 2.43
CA VAL A 222 -0.48 -15.30 2.15
C VAL A 222 -1.57 -14.25 2.30
N GLY A 223 -1.30 -13.25 3.12
CA GLY A 223 -2.28 -12.22 3.40
C GLY A 223 -1.87 -11.31 4.55
N SER A 224 -2.71 -10.31 4.81
CA SER A 224 -2.56 -9.36 5.92
C SER A 224 -3.66 -9.58 6.95
N TYR A 225 -3.28 -9.89 8.18
CA TYR A 225 -4.17 -10.25 9.28
C TYR A 225 -4.10 -9.19 10.37
N SER A 226 -5.19 -8.95 11.07
CA SER A 226 -5.22 -8.05 12.22
C SER A 226 -4.83 -8.80 13.49
N VAL A 227 -4.00 -8.17 14.31
CA VAL A 227 -3.60 -8.65 15.64
C VAL A 227 -3.87 -7.56 16.65
N THR A 228 -4.66 -7.86 17.67
CA THR A 228 -5.04 -6.90 18.73
C THR A 228 -4.43 -7.34 20.06
N PHE A 229 -3.70 -6.44 20.68
CA PHE A 229 -3.14 -6.58 22.01
C PHE A 229 -3.94 -5.74 22.99
N THR A 230 -4.24 -6.28 24.18
CA THR A 230 -5.05 -5.59 25.19
C THR A 230 -4.43 -5.77 26.56
N THR A 231 -4.32 -4.68 27.32
CA THR A 231 -3.84 -4.66 28.71
C THR A 231 -4.95 -5.06 29.70
N ALA A 232 -4.60 -5.14 30.98
CA ALA A 232 -5.55 -5.48 32.02
C ALA A 232 -6.64 -4.41 32.25
N ALA A 233 -6.33 -3.13 32.05
CA ALA A 233 -7.30 -2.04 32.15
C ALA A 233 -8.14 -1.85 30.88
N GLY A 234 -7.81 -2.57 29.79
CA GLY A 234 -8.57 -2.55 28.55
C GLY A 234 -8.00 -1.64 27.46
N THR A 235 -6.84 -1.00 27.69
CA THR A 235 -6.12 -0.27 26.64
C THR A 235 -5.68 -1.23 25.56
N SER A 236 -6.06 -0.98 24.31
CA SER A 236 -5.80 -1.90 23.21
C SER A 236 -5.15 -1.24 22.02
N ILE A 237 -4.41 -2.04 21.22
CA ILE A 237 -3.80 -1.64 19.97
C ILE A 237 -3.93 -2.75 18.94
N THR A 238 -4.21 -2.38 17.69
CA THR A 238 -4.29 -3.32 16.59
C THR A 238 -3.19 -3.02 15.57
N VAL A 239 -2.43 -4.04 15.21
CA VAL A 239 -1.40 -3.99 14.17
C VAL A 239 -1.65 -5.05 13.10
N LYS A 240 -0.88 -5.02 12.03
CA LYS A 240 -0.97 -6.01 10.94
C LYS A 240 0.14 -7.04 11.04
N ALA A 241 -0.24 -8.31 10.88
CA ALA A 241 0.68 -9.41 10.61
C ALA A 241 0.58 -9.75 9.11
N ALA A 242 1.70 -9.73 8.39
CA ALA A 242 1.72 -10.15 7.01
C ALA A 242 2.29 -11.56 6.90
N VAL A 243 1.47 -12.50 6.42
CA VAL A 243 1.89 -13.88 6.13
C VAL A 243 2.46 -13.93 4.73
N MET A 244 3.70 -14.41 4.62
CA MET A 244 4.47 -14.43 3.39
C MET A 244 4.53 -15.84 2.82
N ALA A 245 4.67 -15.97 1.49
CA ALA A 245 4.88 -17.26 0.86
C ALA A 245 6.24 -17.85 1.24
N GLU A 246 6.27 -19.17 1.41
CA GLU A 246 7.46 -20.00 1.69
C GLU A 246 8.61 -19.78 0.69
N ASN A 247 8.30 -19.34 -0.50
CA ASN A 247 9.27 -19.22 -1.57
C ASN A 247 10.07 -17.91 -1.50
N ARG A 248 11.19 -18.00 -0.84
CA ARG A 248 12.34 -17.11 -1.05
C ARG A 248 13.08 -17.42 -2.37
N VAL A 249 12.37 -17.84 -3.39
CA VAL A 249 12.93 -18.05 -4.75
C VAL A 249 13.48 -16.73 -5.29
N GLU A 250 12.95 -15.65 -4.80
CA GLU A 250 13.27 -14.29 -5.19
C GLU A 250 14.69 -13.88 -4.87
N SER A 251 15.32 -14.45 -3.86
CA SER A 251 16.74 -14.17 -3.61
C SER A 251 17.65 -14.67 -4.74
N LYS A 252 17.24 -15.69 -5.50
CA LYS A 252 17.97 -16.16 -6.69
C LYS A 252 17.68 -15.33 -7.93
N VAL A 253 16.42 -14.94 -8.14
CA VAL A 253 16.04 -14.04 -9.24
C VAL A 253 16.70 -12.67 -9.05
N TYR A 254 16.77 -12.17 -7.80
CA TYR A 254 17.41 -10.89 -7.49
C TYR A 254 18.93 -10.91 -7.73
N GLN A 255 19.59 -12.05 -7.59
CA GLN A 255 21.04 -12.19 -7.86
C GLN A 255 21.36 -12.38 -9.33
N GLU A 256 20.42 -12.84 -10.15
CA GLU A 256 20.64 -13.05 -11.58
C GLU A 256 20.31 -11.82 -12.44
N GLU A 257 19.50 -10.88 -11.94
CA GLU A 257 19.16 -9.63 -12.67
C GLU A 257 20.09 -8.43 -12.35
N ILE A 258 21.05 -8.57 -11.44
CA ILE A 258 22.00 -7.50 -11.07
C ILE A 258 23.33 -7.57 -11.84
N TYR A 259 23.45 -8.41 -12.85
CA TYR A 259 24.67 -8.47 -13.69
C TYR A 259 24.41 -8.00 -15.12
#